data_201e338086a7e6e804b7990c12c6e015
#
_entry.id   201e338086a7e6e804b7990c12c6e015
#
_cell.length_a   1.000
_cell.length_b   1.000
_cell.length_c   1.000
_cell.angle_alpha   90.00
_cell.angle_beta   90.00
_cell.angle_gamma   90.00
#
_symmetry.space_group_name_H-M   'P 1'
#
loop_
_entity.id
_entity.type
_entity.pdbx_description
1 polymer ?
#
loop_
_entity_poly.entity_id
_entity_poly.type
_entity_poly.pdbx_seq_one_letter_code
_entity_poly.pdbx_strand_id
1 'polypeptide(L)'
;MTAATAHAPLLEPVDQVPVRRALLSLSDKSDLIPFARALADLGVELVSTGGTATALAAAGIPVVPIESLTGFPEILDGRVKTLHPRVHGGLLARRDVKEHVEAMRAHGIEPIDLVCINLYPFESTVARSGVRDVEAIEQIDIGGPSMIRSAAKNHAHVAVITSPAQYDAVANDLRQHRGCTTLALRRSLAASAFARTAAYDTAIAAWFDRSAPREFPNVLNLTMFAAGELRYGENPHQRAAVYRDPRSAEPSVVAAQLLHGKPLSYNNILDAAAALEIVQDLSDQVDGAHACAVVKHTNPCGAAIASDARAAFDLAYAGDPLAAYGGIVACSSPVDPTLAAALADEKRFLEVIVAPRFSDEAVALLAARSRNVRLLACGDVRHTSDRPMSYRSVPGGMLAQERDTLSVHASDLTVAAGPQPSATMRADAAFALAVVKHLKSNAVCIAANRQLWGAGAGQMDRVASCRIAVEKACARLSECGGSMPVAASDAFFPFADGPQLLIDAGVKCIVHPGGSKRDGDTFAACEKAGVTCLISGSRHFRH
;
A
#
# COMPACT_ATOMS: atom_id res chain seq x y z
N MET A 1 -42.51 -17.65 26.64
CA MET A 1 -41.33 -18.20 27.37
C MET A 1 -40.57 -19.08 26.39
N THR A 2 -39.55 -18.51 25.77
CA THR A 2 -38.61 -19.26 24.88
C THR A 2 -37.69 -20.08 25.79
N ALA A 3 -37.80 -21.40 25.67
CA ALA A 3 -36.88 -22.34 26.34
C ALA A 3 -35.44 -21.99 25.92
N ALA A 4 -34.64 -21.54 26.87
CA ALA A 4 -33.20 -21.41 26.67
C ALA A 4 -32.69 -22.84 26.34
N THR A 5 -32.26 -23.06 25.11
CA THR A 5 -31.54 -24.28 24.73
C THR A 5 -30.27 -24.34 25.58
N ALA A 6 -30.27 -25.27 26.54
CA ALA A 6 -29.09 -25.56 27.33
C ALA A 6 -27.99 -26.03 26.38
N HIS A 7 -26.97 -25.22 26.18
CA HIS A 7 -25.79 -25.62 25.40
C HIS A 7 -25.04 -26.69 26.19
N ALA A 8 -24.61 -27.75 25.52
CA ALA A 8 -23.73 -28.75 26.11
C ALA A 8 -22.49 -28.11 26.76
N PRO A 9 -21.99 -28.62 27.88
CA PRO A 9 -20.85 -28.05 28.58
C PRO A 9 -19.66 -27.89 27.63
N LEU A 10 -18.95 -26.75 27.78
CA LEU A 10 -17.72 -26.50 27.03
C LEU A 10 -16.59 -27.30 27.68
N LEU A 11 -16.18 -28.39 27.04
CA LEU A 11 -14.99 -29.15 27.42
C LEU A 11 -13.76 -28.51 26.79
N GLU A 12 -12.61 -28.67 27.46
CA GLU A 12 -11.32 -28.27 26.90
C GLU A 12 -11.05 -29.05 25.59
N PRO A 13 -10.65 -28.38 24.50
CA PRO A 13 -10.37 -29.05 23.25
C PRO A 13 -9.23 -30.06 23.36
N VAL A 14 -9.39 -31.23 22.74
CA VAL A 14 -8.33 -32.24 22.66
C VAL A 14 -7.19 -31.70 21.80
N ASP A 15 -5.96 -31.82 22.27
CA ASP A 15 -4.81 -31.30 21.55
C ASP A 15 -4.61 -32.01 20.21
N GLN A 16 -4.56 -33.33 20.16
CA GLN A 16 -4.33 -34.08 18.93
C GLN A 16 -5.63 -34.72 18.43
N VAL A 17 -5.98 -34.41 17.19
CA VAL A 17 -7.16 -34.96 16.51
C VAL A 17 -6.70 -35.71 15.25
N PRO A 18 -7.03 -37.01 15.11
CA PRO A 18 -6.66 -37.77 13.93
C PRO A 18 -7.45 -37.28 12.70
N VAL A 19 -6.76 -37.21 11.57
CA VAL A 19 -7.36 -36.90 10.28
C VAL A 19 -7.61 -38.23 9.54
N ARG A 20 -8.87 -38.61 9.40
CA ARG A 20 -9.31 -39.84 8.70
C ARG A 20 -9.96 -39.52 7.36
N ARG A 21 -10.62 -38.35 7.26
CA ARG A 21 -11.30 -37.90 6.05
C ARG A 21 -11.01 -36.44 5.78
N ALA A 22 -10.63 -36.12 4.54
CA ALA A 22 -10.38 -34.76 4.06
C ALA A 22 -11.28 -34.43 2.87
N LEU A 23 -11.92 -33.26 2.91
CA LEU A 23 -12.69 -32.72 1.78
C LEU A 23 -11.83 -31.66 1.06
N LEU A 24 -11.57 -31.89 -0.25
CA LEU A 24 -10.79 -31.03 -1.10
C LEU A 24 -11.67 -30.39 -2.18
N SER A 25 -11.75 -29.07 -2.23
CA SER A 25 -12.53 -28.33 -3.24
C SER A 25 -11.77 -27.06 -3.62
N LEU A 26 -11.04 -27.09 -4.75
CA LEU A 26 -10.03 -26.09 -5.08
C LEU A 26 -10.28 -25.48 -6.46
N SER A 27 -10.30 -24.15 -6.52
CA SER A 27 -10.20 -23.35 -7.73
C SER A 27 -8.76 -23.33 -8.23
N ASP A 28 -7.82 -22.85 -7.40
CA ASP A 28 -6.37 -22.95 -7.62
C ASP A 28 -5.86 -24.32 -7.16
N LYS A 29 -5.29 -25.08 -8.09
CA LYS A 29 -4.80 -26.45 -7.89
C LYS A 29 -3.28 -26.53 -7.76
N SER A 30 -2.60 -25.40 -7.53
CA SER A 30 -1.17 -25.34 -7.27
C SER A 30 -0.82 -26.27 -6.10
N ASP A 31 0.21 -27.08 -6.28
CA ASP A 31 0.71 -28.06 -5.30
C ASP A 31 -0.31 -29.03 -4.72
N LEU A 32 -1.50 -29.15 -5.35
CA LEU A 32 -2.56 -30.08 -4.91
C LEU A 32 -2.06 -31.52 -4.89
N ILE A 33 -1.42 -32.00 -5.97
CA ILE A 33 -1.09 -33.42 -6.12
C ILE A 33 -0.08 -33.91 -5.08
N PRO A 34 1.05 -33.21 -4.82
CA PRO A 34 1.94 -33.58 -3.73
C PRO A 34 1.26 -33.62 -2.36
N PHE A 35 0.41 -32.61 -2.07
CA PHE A 35 -0.30 -32.55 -0.80
C PHE A 35 -1.32 -33.67 -0.63
N ALA A 36 -2.16 -33.91 -1.66
CA ALA A 36 -3.16 -34.97 -1.64
C ALA A 36 -2.52 -36.38 -1.53
N ARG A 37 -1.38 -36.59 -2.18
CA ARG A 37 -0.60 -37.83 -2.05
C ARG A 37 -0.11 -38.02 -0.62
N ALA A 38 0.42 -36.98 0.00
CA ALA A 38 0.86 -37.04 1.40
C ALA A 38 -0.29 -37.39 2.37
N LEU A 39 -1.51 -36.92 2.11
CA LEU A 39 -2.68 -37.30 2.88
C LEU A 39 -3.06 -38.78 2.64
N ALA A 40 -3.08 -39.20 1.38
CA ALA A 40 -3.44 -40.60 1.00
C ALA A 40 -2.42 -41.62 1.58
N ASP A 41 -1.12 -41.28 1.58
CA ASP A 41 -0.06 -42.13 2.16
C ASP A 41 -0.20 -42.28 3.69
N LEU A 42 -0.86 -41.33 4.36
CA LEU A 42 -1.26 -41.44 5.77
C LEU A 42 -2.58 -42.18 6.00
N GLY A 43 -3.19 -42.71 4.93
CA GLY A 43 -4.48 -43.45 5.00
C GLY A 43 -5.70 -42.55 5.12
N VAL A 44 -5.60 -41.27 4.79
CA VAL A 44 -6.72 -40.31 4.81
C VAL A 44 -7.60 -40.54 3.58
N GLU A 45 -8.90 -40.76 3.79
CA GLU A 45 -9.89 -40.80 2.72
C GLU A 45 -10.12 -39.42 2.15
N LEU A 46 -9.93 -39.27 0.82
CA LEU A 46 -10.12 -38.01 0.13
C LEU A 46 -11.51 -37.95 -0.49
N VAL A 47 -12.28 -36.93 -0.11
CA VAL A 47 -13.55 -36.55 -0.73
C VAL A 47 -13.35 -35.30 -1.55
N SER A 48 -13.92 -35.21 -2.75
CA SER A 48 -13.70 -34.04 -3.60
C SER A 48 -14.87 -33.73 -4.51
N THR A 49 -14.84 -32.51 -5.07
CA THR A 49 -15.86 -31.96 -5.96
C THR A 49 -15.31 -31.76 -7.38
N GLY A 50 -16.12 -31.96 -8.40
CA GLY A 50 -15.92 -31.51 -9.78
C GLY A 50 -14.47 -31.62 -10.30
N GLY A 51 -13.93 -30.49 -10.78
CA GLY A 51 -12.59 -30.45 -11.39
C GLY A 51 -11.42 -30.79 -10.45
N THR A 52 -11.58 -30.71 -9.13
CA THR A 52 -10.59 -31.18 -8.16
C THR A 52 -10.55 -32.69 -8.11
N ALA A 53 -11.71 -33.34 -8.07
CA ALA A 53 -11.81 -34.79 -8.12
C ALA A 53 -11.21 -35.36 -9.42
N THR A 54 -11.51 -34.74 -10.56
CA THR A 54 -10.92 -35.10 -11.86
C THR A 54 -9.39 -35.01 -11.85
N ALA A 55 -8.82 -33.96 -11.28
CA ALA A 55 -7.36 -33.77 -11.20
C ALA A 55 -6.69 -34.84 -10.32
N LEU A 56 -7.32 -35.21 -9.18
CA LEU A 56 -6.83 -36.25 -8.28
C LEU A 56 -6.88 -37.64 -8.95
N ALA A 57 -8.00 -37.96 -9.57
CA ALA A 57 -8.17 -39.23 -10.29
C ALA A 57 -7.17 -39.39 -11.46
N ALA A 58 -6.94 -38.33 -12.23
CA ALA A 58 -5.95 -38.32 -13.31
C ALA A 58 -4.51 -38.54 -12.80
N ALA A 59 -4.21 -38.14 -11.55
CA ALA A 59 -2.93 -38.40 -10.89
C ALA A 59 -2.85 -39.78 -10.21
N GLY A 60 -3.87 -40.64 -10.37
CA GLY A 60 -3.93 -41.96 -9.76
C GLY A 60 -4.14 -41.93 -8.24
N ILE A 61 -4.68 -40.87 -7.70
CA ILE A 61 -4.98 -40.74 -6.25
C ILE A 61 -6.45 -41.16 -6.04
N PRO A 62 -6.74 -42.15 -5.16
CA PRO A 62 -8.10 -42.54 -4.85
C PRO A 62 -8.90 -41.34 -4.27
N VAL A 63 -10.07 -41.09 -4.81
CA VAL A 63 -10.94 -39.98 -4.39
C VAL A 63 -12.41 -40.40 -4.44
N VAL A 64 -13.18 -40.07 -3.42
CA VAL A 64 -14.61 -40.26 -3.33
C VAL A 64 -15.33 -39.00 -3.84
N PRO A 65 -16.21 -39.08 -4.82
CA PRO A 65 -17.02 -37.96 -5.25
C PRO A 65 -17.95 -37.47 -4.12
N ILE A 66 -18.14 -36.14 -4.00
CA ILE A 66 -18.99 -35.55 -2.96
C ILE A 66 -20.44 -36.04 -3.04
N GLU A 67 -20.93 -36.37 -4.23
CA GLU A 67 -22.27 -36.92 -4.47
C GLU A 67 -22.48 -38.26 -3.76
N SER A 68 -21.43 -39.06 -3.61
CA SER A 68 -21.47 -40.30 -2.83
C SER A 68 -21.68 -40.05 -1.35
N LEU A 69 -21.15 -38.93 -0.82
CA LEU A 69 -21.32 -38.52 0.57
C LEU A 69 -22.71 -37.91 0.83
N THR A 70 -23.17 -37.05 -0.09
CA THR A 70 -24.47 -36.36 0.04
C THR A 70 -25.65 -37.25 -0.32
N GLY A 71 -25.46 -38.15 -1.26
CA GLY A 71 -26.56 -38.89 -1.92
C GLY A 71 -27.43 -37.99 -2.80
N PHE A 72 -26.92 -36.80 -3.17
CA PHE A 72 -27.64 -35.80 -3.95
C PHE A 72 -26.77 -35.28 -5.11
N PRO A 73 -27.34 -35.19 -6.33
CA PRO A 73 -26.58 -34.71 -7.47
C PRO A 73 -26.27 -33.20 -7.38
N GLU A 74 -25.24 -32.78 -8.10
CA GLU A 74 -25.01 -31.36 -8.37
C GLU A 74 -26.16 -30.78 -9.20
N ILE A 75 -26.70 -29.61 -8.80
CA ILE A 75 -27.83 -28.95 -9.46
C ILE A 75 -27.54 -27.47 -9.66
N LEU A 76 -28.35 -26.77 -10.49
CA LEU A 76 -28.26 -25.33 -10.76
C LEU A 76 -26.87 -24.94 -11.26
N ASP A 77 -26.36 -25.67 -12.25
CA ASP A 77 -25.04 -25.43 -12.87
C ASP A 77 -23.88 -25.38 -11.84
N GLY A 78 -23.98 -26.22 -10.78
CA GLY A 78 -22.96 -26.31 -9.75
C GLY A 78 -23.11 -25.35 -8.58
N ARG A 79 -24.10 -24.47 -8.59
CA ARG A 79 -24.33 -23.52 -7.47
C ARG A 79 -24.72 -24.25 -6.18
N VAL A 80 -25.29 -25.44 -6.27
CA VAL A 80 -25.68 -26.31 -5.12
C VAL A 80 -25.07 -27.70 -5.28
N LYS A 81 -24.02 -27.98 -4.52
CA LYS A 81 -23.37 -29.29 -4.43
C LYS A 81 -22.83 -29.62 -3.04
N THR A 82 -22.33 -28.62 -2.32
CA THR A 82 -21.75 -28.78 -0.97
C THR A 82 -22.63 -28.20 0.13
N LEU A 83 -23.68 -27.43 -0.21
CA LEU A 83 -24.65 -26.89 0.74
C LEU A 83 -25.64 -28.00 1.15
N HIS A 84 -25.15 -28.98 1.89
CA HIS A 84 -25.90 -30.16 2.26
C HIS A 84 -25.72 -30.53 3.74
N PRO A 85 -26.78 -30.95 4.47
CA PRO A 85 -26.68 -31.30 5.90
C PRO A 85 -25.61 -32.34 6.21
N ARG A 86 -25.37 -33.32 5.34
CA ARG A 86 -24.31 -34.31 5.54
C ARG A 86 -22.89 -33.70 5.50
N VAL A 87 -22.67 -32.72 4.65
CA VAL A 87 -21.38 -31.99 4.59
C VAL A 87 -21.22 -31.12 5.84
N HIS A 88 -22.18 -30.23 6.07
CA HIS A 88 -22.07 -29.27 7.19
C HIS A 88 -22.21 -29.95 8.56
N GLY A 89 -22.99 -31.04 8.68
CA GLY A 89 -23.04 -31.85 9.88
C GLY A 89 -21.69 -32.51 10.18
N GLY A 90 -21.01 -33.04 9.15
CA GLY A 90 -19.67 -33.64 9.29
C GLY A 90 -18.61 -32.62 9.75
N LEU A 91 -18.78 -31.36 9.37
CA LEU A 91 -17.90 -30.25 9.75
C LEU A 91 -18.23 -29.65 11.12
N LEU A 92 -19.52 -29.46 11.46
CA LEU A 92 -19.97 -28.68 12.62
C LEU A 92 -20.23 -29.52 13.87
N ALA A 93 -20.38 -30.86 13.73
CA ALA A 93 -20.68 -31.70 14.88
C ALA A 93 -19.53 -31.67 15.91
N ARG A 94 -19.89 -31.38 17.16
CA ARG A 94 -19.01 -31.50 18.31
C ARG A 94 -18.92 -32.99 18.68
N ARG A 95 -17.75 -33.58 18.50
CA ARG A 95 -17.54 -35.04 18.66
C ARG A 95 -17.37 -35.43 20.13
N ASP A 96 -17.21 -34.44 21.01
CA ASP A 96 -17.21 -34.55 22.47
C ASP A 96 -18.61 -34.47 23.09
N VAL A 97 -19.65 -34.26 22.28
CA VAL A 97 -21.07 -34.18 22.71
C VAL A 97 -21.81 -35.39 22.23
N LYS A 98 -22.33 -36.18 23.16
CA LYS A 98 -23.00 -37.45 22.88
C LYS A 98 -24.20 -37.31 21.94
N GLU A 99 -25.03 -36.30 22.16
CA GLU A 99 -26.23 -36.03 21.36
C GLU A 99 -25.85 -35.68 19.91
N HIS A 100 -24.75 -34.99 19.67
CA HIS A 100 -24.25 -34.73 18.32
C HIS A 100 -23.78 -36.00 17.63
N VAL A 101 -23.08 -36.88 18.34
CA VAL A 101 -22.63 -38.16 17.79
C VAL A 101 -23.81 -39.07 17.47
N GLU A 102 -24.83 -39.12 18.32
CA GLU A 102 -26.07 -39.87 18.09
C GLU A 102 -26.85 -39.32 16.89
N ALA A 103 -26.98 -38.00 16.77
CA ALA A 103 -27.60 -37.36 15.62
C ALA A 103 -26.86 -37.66 14.30
N MET A 104 -25.53 -37.61 14.31
CA MET A 104 -24.72 -37.98 13.14
C MET A 104 -25.03 -39.42 12.70
N ARG A 105 -25.03 -40.38 13.64
CA ARG A 105 -25.34 -41.78 13.34
C ARG A 105 -26.76 -41.96 12.79
N ALA A 106 -27.75 -41.32 13.42
CA ALA A 106 -29.14 -41.39 13.01
C ALA A 106 -29.38 -40.88 11.57
N HIS A 107 -28.60 -39.90 11.14
CA HIS A 107 -28.74 -39.28 9.82
C HIS A 107 -27.68 -39.71 8.81
N GLY A 108 -26.83 -40.69 9.12
CA GLY A 108 -25.77 -41.19 8.23
C GLY A 108 -24.76 -40.11 7.89
N ILE A 109 -24.41 -39.23 8.87
CA ILE A 109 -23.43 -38.16 8.72
C ILE A 109 -22.07 -38.69 9.14
N GLU A 110 -21.13 -38.66 8.24
CA GLU A 110 -19.74 -39.04 8.47
C GLU A 110 -18.89 -37.81 8.86
N PRO A 111 -17.97 -37.94 9.83
CA PRO A 111 -17.10 -36.83 10.20
C PRO A 111 -16.17 -36.46 9.05
N ILE A 112 -15.90 -35.16 8.93
CA ILE A 112 -14.85 -34.57 8.07
C ILE A 112 -13.83 -33.90 8.99
N ASP A 113 -12.56 -34.35 8.92
CA ASP A 113 -11.52 -33.95 9.87
C ASP A 113 -10.64 -32.83 9.34
N LEU A 114 -10.58 -32.70 8.00
CA LEU A 114 -9.83 -31.68 7.32
C LEU A 114 -10.62 -31.17 6.11
N VAL A 115 -10.65 -29.85 5.90
CA VAL A 115 -11.08 -29.26 4.63
C VAL A 115 -9.95 -28.47 4.01
N CYS A 116 -9.81 -28.60 2.70
CA CYS A 116 -8.87 -27.82 1.90
C CYS A 116 -9.67 -27.15 0.80
N ILE A 117 -9.89 -25.84 0.95
CA ILE A 117 -10.80 -25.08 0.09
C ILE A 117 -10.17 -23.72 -0.19
N ASN A 118 -9.90 -23.41 -1.45
CA ASN A 118 -9.65 -22.04 -1.87
C ASN A 118 -10.84 -21.52 -2.67
N LEU A 119 -11.13 -20.24 -2.49
CA LEU A 119 -12.32 -19.61 -3.05
C LEU A 119 -12.15 -19.34 -4.55
N TYR A 120 -13.25 -19.11 -5.24
CA TYR A 120 -13.23 -18.65 -6.63
C TYR A 120 -12.45 -17.34 -6.76
N PRO A 121 -11.79 -17.12 -7.90
CA PRO A 121 -10.87 -16.00 -8.08
C PRO A 121 -11.62 -14.67 -8.36
N PHE A 122 -12.55 -14.28 -7.49
CA PHE A 122 -13.37 -13.07 -7.63
C PHE A 122 -12.50 -11.83 -7.80
N GLU A 123 -11.51 -11.63 -6.91
CA GLU A 123 -10.64 -10.46 -6.91
C GLU A 123 -9.88 -10.31 -8.24
N SER A 124 -9.31 -11.41 -8.74
CA SER A 124 -8.59 -11.38 -10.02
C SER A 124 -9.52 -11.27 -11.23
N THR A 125 -10.76 -11.73 -11.12
CA THR A 125 -11.76 -11.57 -12.17
C THR A 125 -12.16 -10.11 -12.31
N VAL A 126 -12.54 -9.45 -11.22
CA VAL A 126 -12.98 -8.04 -11.26
C VAL A 126 -11.84 -7.05 -11.54
N ALA A 127 -10.58 -7.47 -11.39
CA ALA A 127 -9.40 -6.66 -11.76
C ALA A 127 -9.13 -6.64 -13.27
N ARG A 128 -9.73 -7.53 -14.06
CA ARG A 128 -9.57 -7.53 -15.53
C ARG A 128 -10.39 -6.40 -16.16
N SER A 129 -9.82 -5.72 -17.15
CA SER A 129 -10.56 -4.72 -17.91
C SER A 129 -11.70 -5.35 -18.73
N GLY A 130 -12.87 -4.70 -18.77
CA GLY A 130 -14.00 -5.12 -19.59
C GLY A 130 -14.81 -6.31 -19.05
N VAL A 131 -14.62 -6.74 -17.81
CA VAL A 131 -15.44 -7.77 -17.17
C VAL A 131 -16.89 -7.29 -17.02
N ARG A 132 -17.82 -8.13 -17.48
CA ARG A 132 -19.26 -7.87 -17.34
C ARG A 132 -19.72 -8.22 -15.91
N ASP A 133 -20.73 -7.52 -15.42
CA ASP A 133 -21.28 -7.74 -14.07
C ASP A 133 -21.74 -9.20 -13.85
N VAL A 134 -22.34 -9.79 -14.89
CA VAL A 134 -22.78 -11.21 -14.83
C VAL A 134 -21.59 -12.15 -14.60
N GLU A 135 -20.45 -11.90 -15.26
CA GLU A 135 -19.25 -12.74 -15.09
C GLU A 135 -18.65 -12.57 -13.69
N ALA A 136 -18.66 -11.36 -13.14
CA ALA A 136 -18.21 -11.11 -11.77
C ALA A 136 -19.13 -11.79 -10.74
N ILE A 137 -20.45 -11.70 -10.91
CA ILE A 137 -21.44 -12.31 -10.01
C ILE A 137 -21.29 -13.84 -9.98
N GLU A 138 -21.04 -14.49 -11.13
CA GLU A 138 -20.84 -15.95 -11.18
C GLU A 138 -19.53 -16.40 -10.47
N GLN A 139 -18.61 -15.49 -10.18
CA GLN A 139 -17.41 -15.79 -9.39
C GLN A 139 -17.62 -15.57 -7.88
N ILE A 140 -18.82 -15.21 -7.44
CA ILE A 140 -19.14 -15.15 -6.01
C ILE A 140 -19.38 -16.57 -5.48
N ASP A 141 -18.40 -17.09 -4.74
CA ASP A 141 -18.46 -18.43 -4.13
C ASP A 141 -19.32 -18.38 -2.87
N ILE A 142 -20.34 -19.24 -2.82
CA ILE A 142 -21.24 -19.41 -1.66
C ILE A 142 -20.85 -20.66 -0.86
N GLY A 143 -20.63 -21.78 -1.53
CA GLY A 143 -20.35 -23.07 -0.91
C GLY A 143 -19.00 -23.11 -0.19
N GLY A 144 -17.96 -22.57 -0.82
CA GLY A 144 -16.61 -22.49 -0.25
C GLY A 144 -16.56 -21.74 1.08
N PRO A 145 -16.99 -20.47 1.13
CA PRO A 145 -17.03 -19.71 2.38
C PRO A 145 -17.85 -20.37 3.49
N SER A 146 -18.98 -20.98 3.16
CA SER A 146 -19.83 -21.66 4.16
C SER A 146 -19.14 -22.87 4.78
N MET A 147 -18.44 -23.69 4.00
CA MET A 147 -17.65 -24.84 4.50
C MET A 147 -16.43 -24.37 5.30
N ILE A 148 -15.69 -23.37 4.81
CA ILE A 148 -14.54 -22.77 5.50
C ILE A 148 -14.97 -22.28 6.88
N ARG A 149 -16.05 -21.51 6.97
CA ARG A 149 -16.56 -20.97 8.24
C ARG A 149 -17.06 -22.05 9.17
N SER A 150 -17.70 -23.12 8.64
CA SER A 150 -18.15 -24.27 9.43
C SER A 150 -16.98 -25.00 10.07
N ALA A 151 -15.94 -25.30 9.29
CA ALA A 151 -14.73 -25.96 9.76
C ALA A 151 -13.96 -25.08 10.78
N ALA A 152 -13.76 -23.80 10.46
CA ALA A 152 -13.08 -22.84 11.35
C ALA A 152 -13.79 -22.69 12.69
N LYS A 153 -15.13 -22.62 12.70
CA LYS A 153 -15.94 -22.60 13.93
C LYS A 153 -15.69 -23.84 14.78
N ASN A 154 -15.53 -24.99 14.15
CA ASN A 154 -15.32 -26.28 14.80
C ASN A 154 -13.83 -26.69 14.84
N HIS A 155 -12.92 -25.74 14.92
CA HIS A 155 -11.46 -26.00 14.94
C HIS A 155 -11.00 -26.92 16.08
N ALA A 156 -11.82 -27.14 17.09
CA ALA A 156 -11.55 -28.16 18.11
C ALA A 156 -11.42 -29.56 17.49
N HIS A 157 -12.11 -29.82 16.37
CA HIS A 157 -12.20 -31.13 15.73
C HIS A 157 -11.79 -31.14 14.25
N VAL A 158 -11.71 -29.99 13.59
CA VAL A 158 -11.51 -29.88 12.13
C VAL A 158 -10.37 -28.92 11.80
N ALA A 159 -9.47 -29.35 10.93
CA ALA A 159 -8.46 -28.50 10.32
C ALA A 159 -9.01 -27.86 9.04
N VAL A 160 -8.73 -26.56 8.81
CA VAL A 160 -9.21 -25.83 7.62
C VAL A 160 -8.05 -25.14 6.90
N ILE A 161 -7.82 -25.53 5.66
CA ILE A 161 -6.79 -24.99 4.78
C ILE A 161 -7.47 -24.11 3.72
N THR A 162 -6.96 -22.89 3.52
CA THR A 162 -7.52 -21.92 2.56
C THR A 162 -6.52 -21.46 1.50
N SER A 163 -5.27 -21.90 1.61
CA SER A 163 -4.19 -21.51 0.70
C SER A 163 -3.15 -22.61 0.52
N PRO A 164 -2.59 -22.80 -0.68
CA PRO A 164 -1.46 -23.73 -0.92
C PRO A 164 -0.26 -23.49 0.02
N ALA A 165 -0.01 -22.23 0.41
CA ALA A 165 1.07 -21.89 1.34
C ALA A 165 0.98 -22.56 2.73
N GLN A 166 -0.17 -23.16 3.06
CA GLN A 166 -0.40 -23.85 4.33
C GLN A 166 -0.14 -25.38 4.22
N TYR A 167 0.06 -25.93 3.02
CA TYR A 167 0.17 -27.38 2.81
C TYR A 167 1.36 -28.00 3.57
N ASP A 168 2.52 -27.39 3.47
CA ASP A 168 3.73 -27.89 4.14
C ASP A 168 3.59 -27.92 5.67
N ALA A 169 3.02 -26.87 6.25
CA ALA A 169 2.80 -26.79 7.68
C ALA A 169 1.87 -27.90 8.16
N VAL A 170 0.78 -28.15 7.44
CA VAL A 170 -0.19 -29.21 7.76
C VAL A 170 0.42 -30.59 7.54
N ALA A 171 1.09 -30.83 6.41
CA ALA A 171 1.72 -32.11 6.12
C ALA A 171 2.83 -32.45 7.15
N ASN A 172 3.58 -31.45 7.62
CA ASN A 172 4.60 -31.62 8.64
C ASN A 172 3.97 -31.98 10.00
N ASP A 173 2.92 -31.26 10.42
CA ASP A 173 2.21 -31.53 11.68
C ASP A 173 1.64 -32.96 11.69
N LEU A 174 0.97 -33.39 10.60
CA LEU A 174 0.45 -34.74 10.44
C LEU A 174 1.55 -35.81 10.54
N ARG A 175 2.71 -35.59 9.89
CA ARG A 175 3.83 -36.54 9.97
C ARG A 175 4.41 -36.63 11.37
N GLN A 176 4.59 -35.48 12.05
CA GLN A 176 5.14 -35.43 13.42
C GLN A 176 4.21 -36.05 14.46
N HIS A 177 2.88 -35.96 14.24
CA HIS A 177 1.87 -36.41 15.18
C HIS A 177 1.10 -37.65 14.71
N ARG A 178 1.72 -38.50 13.86
CA ARG A 178 1.19 -39.81 13.44
C ARG A 178 -0.23 -39.72 12.83
N GLY A 179 -0.44 -38.75 11.93
CA GLY A 179 -1.72 -38.52 11.26
C GLY A 179 -2.72 -37.69 12.06
N CYS A 180 -2.28 -37.06 13.16
CA CYS A 180 -3.08 -36.12 13.94
C CYS A 180 -2.69 -34.68 13.65
N THR A 181 -3.64 -33.74 13.76
CA THR A 181 -3.38 -32.30 13.81
C THR A 181 -3.41 -31.79 15.24
N THR A 182 -2.51 -30.86 15.57
CA THR A 182 -2.45 -30.20 16.88
C THR A 182 -3.50 -29.10 17.02
N LEU A 183 -3.95 -28.82 18.24
CA LEU A 183 -4.87 -27.70 18.51
C LEU A 183 -4.27 -26.36 18.12
N ALA A 184 -2.97 -26.18 18.34
CA ALA A 184 -2.25 -24.96 17.98
C ALA A 184 -2.33 -24.70 16.45
N LEU A 185 -2.06 -25.73 15.64
CA LEU A 185 -2.21 -25.64 14.19
C LEU A 185 -3.65 -25.33 13.79
N ARG A 186 -4.64 -26.07 14.31
CA ARG A 186 -6.06 -25.86 13.98
C ARG A 186 -6.55 -24.46 14.33
N ARG A 187 -6.11 -23.88 15.45
CA ARG A 187 -6.41 -22.48 15.83
C ARG A 187 -5.82 -21.49 14.84
N SER A 188 -4.56 -21.68 14.46
CA SER A 188 -3.87 -20.82 13.47
C SER A 188 -4.57 -20.86 12.12
N LEU A 189 -4.92 -22.07 11.64
CA LEU A 189 -5.66 -22.26 10.40
C LEU A 189 -7.05 -21.62 10.46
N ALA A 190 -7.78 -21.76 11.58
CA ALA A 190 -9.09 -21.14 11.76
C ALA A 190 -9.03 -19.61 11.73
N ALA A 191 -8.02 -19.01 12.36
CA ALA A 191 -7.79 -17.57 12.29
C ALA A 191 -7.54 -17.12 10.84
N SER A 192 -6.69 -17.85 10.10
CA SER A 192 -6.41 -17.59 8.68
C SER A 192 -7.67 -17.74 7.82
N ALA A 193 -8.50 -18.74 8.11
CA ALA A 193 -9.74 -19.01 7.40
C ALA A 193 -10.77 -17.87 7.55
N PHE A 194 -10.96 -17.37 8.77
CA PHE A 194 -11.83 -16.21 8.99
C PHE A 194 -11.27 -14.95 8.37
N ALA A 195 -9.95 -14.72 8.43
CA ALA A 195 -9.32 -13.60 7.74
C ALA A 195 -9.53 -13.67 6.22
N ARG A 196 -9.40 -14.87 5.61
CA ARG A 196 -9.63 -15.07 4.16
C ARG A 196 -11.07 -14.80 3.76
N THR A 197 -12.06 -15.32 4.52
CA THR A 197 -13.48 -15.05 4.20
C THR A 197 -13.84 -13.57 4.40
N ALA A 198 -13.32 -12.90 5.42
CA ALA A 198 -13.51 -11.48 5.62
C ALA A 198 -12.92 -10.64 4.48
N ALA A 199 -11.70 -10.99 4.00
CA ALA A 199 -11.08 -10.34 2.86
C ALA A 199 -11.89 -10.53 1.57
N TYR A 200 -12.43 -11.73 1.36
CA TYR A 200 -13.27 -12.06 0.23
C TYR A 200 -14.57 -11.27 0.21
N ASP A 201 -15.30 -11.25 1.32
CA ASP A 201 -16.53 -10.47 1.46
C ASP A 201 -16.27 -8.96 1.32
N THR A 202 -15.13 -8.47 1.82
CA THR A 202 -14.69 -7.07 1.63
C THR A 202 -14.51 -6.74 0.15
N ALA A 203 -13.89 -7.62 -0.63
CA ALA A 203 -13.71 -7.41 -2.06
C ALA A 203 -15.05 -7.39 -2.81
N ILE A 204 -15.97 -8.28 -2.46
CA ILE A 204 -17.33 -8.31 -3.03
C ILE A 204 -18.09 -7.03 -2.69
N ALA A 205 -18.09 -6.61 -1.42
CA ALA A 205 -18.77 -5.39 -0.97
C ALA A 205 -18.22 -4.16 -1.70
N ALA A 206 -16.90 -4.03 -1.81
CA ALA A 206 -16.27 -2.94 -2.54
C ALA A 206 -16.63 -2.93 -4.04
N TRP A 207 -16.78 -4.11 -4.65
CA TRP A 207 -17.21 -4.22 -6.04
C TRP A 207 -18.64 -3.75 -6.25
N PHE A 208 -19.57 -4.07 -5.34
CA PHE A 208 -20.95 -3.56 -5.40
C PHE A 208 -21.02 -2.06 -5.14
N ASP A 209 -20.21 -1.54 -4.21
CA ASP A 209 -20.19 -0.09 -3.88
C ASP A 209 -19.68 0.79 -5.03
N ARG A 210 -18.90 0.23 -6.00
CA ARG A 210 -18.39 1.01 -7.16
C ARG A 210 -19.48 1.70 -8.00
N SER A 211 -20.71 1.14 -7.99
CA SER A 211 -21.86 1.69 -8.71
C SER A 211 -22.67 2.67 -7.88
N ALA A 212 -22.32 2.88 -6.59
CA ALA A 212 -23.03 3.79 -5.71
C ALA A 212 -22.55 5.22 -5.93
N PRO A 213 -23.45 6.22 -5.92
CA PRO A 213 -23.08 7.63 -6.05
C PRO A 213 -22.39 8.19 -4.79
N ARG A 214 -21.89 7.34 -3.89
CA ARG A 214 -21.27 7.73 -2.63
C ARG A 214 -19.75 7.70 -2.75
N GLU A 215 -19.13 8.83 -2.50
CA GLU A 215 -17.68 8.95 -2.41
C GLU A 215 -17.11 8.19 -1.20
N PHE A 216 -17.90 8.07 -0.10
CA PHE A 216 -17.51 7.37 1.12
C PHE A 216 -18.56 6.32 1.52
N PRO A 217 -18.18 5.05 1.72
CA PRO A 217 -19.12 4.00 2.10
C PRO A 217 -19.62 4.17 3.55
N ASN A 218 -20.81 3.65 3.87
CA ASN A 218 -21.34 3.66 5.25
C ASN A 218 -20.48 2.82 6.21
N VAL A 219 -19.85 1.76 5.69
CA VAL A 219 -18.94 0.87 6.41
C VAL A 219 -17.63 0.81 5.63
N LEU A 220 -16.56 1.31 6.23
CA LEU A 220 -15.23 1.24 5.63
C LEU A 220 -14.57 -0.09 5.99
N ASN A 221 -14.39 -0.94 5.00
CA ASN A 221 -13.65 -2.19 5.11
C ASN A 221 -12.28 -2.03 4.44
N LEU A 222 -11.21 -2.26 5.20
CA LEU A 222 -9.83 -2.23 4.70
C LEU A 222 -9.21 -3.62 4.86
N THR A 223 -8.82 -4.22 3.75
CA THR A 223 -8.06 -5.47 3.75
C THR A 223 -6.63 -5.19 3.32
N MET A 224 -5.70 -5.40 4.25
CA MET A 224 -4.27 -5.24 4.03
C MET A 224 -3.56 -6.54 4.40
N PHE A 225 -2.59 -6.97 3.59
CA PHE A 225 -1.80 -8.16 3.87
C PHE A 225 -0.46 -7.78 4.50
N ALA A 226 -0.06 -8.52 5.54
CA ALA A 226 1.24 -8.34 6.16
C ALA A 226 2.36 -8.52 5.13
N ALA A 227 3.21 -7.50 4.98
CA ALA A 227 4.38 -7.54 4.12
C ALA A 227 5.67 -7.76 4.92
N GLY A 228 5.63 -7.59 6.24
CA GLY A 228 6.74 -7.92 7.13
C GLY A 228 6.63 -7.23 8.48
N GLU A 229 7.30 -7.80 9.48
CA GLU A 229 7.52 -7.15 10.76
C GLU A 229 8.72 -6.21 10.67
N LEU A 230 8.61 -5.06 11.30
CA LEU A 230 9.70 -4.09 11.40
C LEU A 230 10.40 -4.23 12.76
N ARG A 231 11.68 -3.90 12.80
CA ARG A 231 12.45 -4.01 14.02
C ARG A 231 11.85 -3.18 15.18
N TYR A 232 11.29 -2.00 14.85
CA TYR A 232 10.53 -1.09 15.72
C TYR A 232 9.82 -0.03 14.85
N GLY A 233 8.92 0.77 15.44
CA GLY A 233 8.22 1.87 14.81
C GLY A 233 9.08 3.13 14.65
N GLU A 234 8.48 4.32 14.78
CA GLU A 234 9.25 5.57 14.80
C GLU A 234 10.28 5.58 15.91
N ASN A 235 9.94 4.98 17.06
CA ASN A 235 10.79 4.92 18.22
C ASN A 235 11.07 3.46 18.64
N PRO A 236 12.24 3.18 19.28
CA PRO A 236 12.67 1.81 19.61
C PRO A 236 11.71 1.01 20.51
N HIS A 237 10.90 1.67 21.32
CA HIS A 237 9.92 1.04 22.21
C HIS A 237 8.59 0.68 21.52
N GLN A 238 8.37 1.10 20.27
CA GLN A 238 7.14 0.87 19.52
C GLN A 238 7.29 -0.36 18.63
N ARG A 239 6.38 -1.32 18.76
CA ARG A 239 6.29 -2.44 17.79
C ARG A 239 5.67 -1.96 16.50
N ALA A 240 6.12 -2.48 15.37
CA ALA A 240 5.61 -2.09 14.06
C ALA A 240 5.66 -3.23 13.04
N ALA A 241 4.78 -3.14 12.06
CA ALA A 241 4.76 -4.00 10.89
C ALA A 241 4.35 -3.18 9.66
N VAL A 242 4.70 -3.66 8.49
CA VAL A 242 4.26 -3.10 7.22
C VAL A 242 3.18 -3.99 6.61
N TYR A 243 2.16 -3.37 6.06
CA TYR A 243 1.05 -4.02 5.37
C TYR A 243 0.94 -3.47 3.96
N ARG A 244 0.50 -4.31 3.03
CA ARG A 244 0.32 -3.97 1.62
C ARG A 244 -1.14 -4.14 1.21
N ASP A 245 -1.68 -3.18 0.45
CA ASP A 245 -2.94 -3.36 -0.27
C ASP A 245 -2.69 -4.27 -1.48
N PRO A 246 -3.31 -5.46 -1.56
CA PRO A 246 -3.13 -6.37 -2.68
C PRO A 246 -3.70 -5.85 -4.00
N ARG A 247 -4.58 -4.85 -3.95
CA ARG A 247 -5.26 -4.26 -5.11
C ARG A 247 -4.50 -3.07 -5.70
N SER A 248 -3.56 -2.50 -4.94
CA SER A 248 -2.79 -1.34 -5.39
C SER A 248 -1.78 -1.75 -6.46
N ALA A 249 -1.93 -1.16 -7.64
CA ALA A 249 -0.98 -1.23 -8.74
C ALA A 249 -0.02 -0.03 -8.77
N GLU A 250 -0.11 0.86 -7.77
CA GLU A 250 0.73 2.05 -7.70
C GLU A 250 2.20 1.70 -7.44
N PRO A 251 3.13 2.43 -8.08
CA PRO A 251 4.52 2.41 -7.69
C PRO A 251 4.65 2.74 -6.21
N SER A 252 5.24 1.87 -5.44
CA SER A 252 5.31 2.08 -3.99
C SER A 252 6.57 1.49 -3.37
N VAL A 253 7.02 2.11 -2.30
CA VAL A 253 8.14 1.61 -1.50
C VAL A 253 7.83 0.23 -0.87
N VAL A 254 6.56 0.00 -0.52
CA VAL A 254 6.13 -1.27 0.09
C VAL A 254 6.17 -2.44 -0.90
N ALA A 255 5.95 -2.17 -2.18
CA ALA A 255 6.02 -3.18 -3.25
C ALA A 255 7.41 -3.22 -3.95
N ALA A 256 8.30 -2.27 -3.65
CA ALA A 256 9.61 -2.17 -4.27
C ALA A 256 10.50 -3.38 -3.95
N GLN A 257 11.30 -3.77 -4.93
CA GLN A 257 12.33 -4.79 -4.74
C GLN A 257 13.55 -4.18 -4.04
N LEU A 258 13.93 -4.72 -2.89
CA LEU A 258 15.19 -4.39 -2.21
C LEU A 258 16.33 -5.14 -2.91
N LEU A 259 17.14 -4.42 -3.69
CA LEU A 259 18.27 -5.00 -4.45
C LEU A 259 19.53 -5.12 -3.60
N HIS A 260 19.71 -4.23 -2.62
CA HIS A 260 20.89 -4.19 -1.76
C HIS A 260 20.58 -3.53 -0.41
N GLY A 261 21.39 -3.85 0.60
CA GLY A 261 21.38 -3.20 1.90
C GLY A 261 20.62 -3.94 2.99
N LYS A 262 20.51 -3.28 4.15
CA LYS A 262 19.77 -3.82 5.31
C LYS A 262 18.26 -3.72 5.10
N PRO A 263 17.45 -4.52 5.82
CA PRO A 263 16.00 -4.31 5.88
C PRO A 263 15.65 -2.85 6.19
N LEU A 264 14.55 -2.38 5.63
CA LEU A 264 14.04 -1.03 5.86
C LEU A 264 13.56 -0.88 7.31
N SER A 265 13.76 0.29 7.90
CA SER A 265 13.10 0.71 9.13
C SER A 265 11.77 1.39 8.82
N TYR A 266 10.93 1.57 9.85
CA TYR A 266 9.70 2.36 9.76
C TYR A 266 9.96 3.75 9.16
N ASN A 267 10.95 4.48 9.68
CA ASN A 267 11.31 5.82 9.19
C ASN A 267 11.85 5.80 7.76
N ASN A 268 12.62 4.76 7.36
CA ASN A 268 13.06 4.63 5.97
C ASN A 268 11.88 4.48 5.00
N ILE A 269 10.84 3.71 5.39
CA ILE A 269 9.65 3.53 4.55
C ILE A 269 8.88 4.85 4.43
N LEU A 270 8.68 5.58 5.53
CA LEU A 270 7.99 6.88 5.51
C LEU A 270 8.71 7.90 4.63
N ASP A 271 10.02 8.07 4.84
CA ASP A 271 10.81 9.05 4.10
C ASP A 271 10.95 8.67 2.63
N ALA A 272 11.13 7.38 2.32
CA ALA A 272 11.21 6.89 0.95
C ALA A 272 9.87 7.05 0.20
N ALA A 273 8.74 6.82 0.87
CA ALA A 273 7.42 7.06 0.30
C ALA A 273 7.21 8.56 0.01
N ALA A 274 7.59 9.44 0.95
CA ALA A 274 7.53 10.88 0.73
C ALA A 274 8.41 11.33 -0.45
N ALA A 275 9.63 10.78 -0.56
CA ALA A 275 10.53 11.11 -1.67
C ALA A 275 9.97 10.64 -3.03
N LEU A 276 9.36 9.46 -3.07
CA LEU A 276 8.73 8.92 -4.27
C LEU A 276 7.54 9.78 -4.71
N GLU A 277 6.65 10.19 -3.79
CA GLU A 277 5.51 11.07 -4.10
C GLU A 277 5.97 12.42 -4.70
N ILE A 278 7.05 13.01 -4.18
CA ILE A 278 7.61 14.27 -4.73
C ILE A 278 8.08 14.07 -6.16
N VAL A 279 8.82 12.99 -6.41
CA VAL A 279 9.35 12.70 -7.75
C VAL A 279 8.23 12.40 -8.74
N GLN A 280 7.14 11.76 -8.31
CA GLN A 280 5.94 11.55 -9.12
C GLN A 280 5.37 12.89 -9.59
N ASP A 281 5.07 13.80 -8.66
CA ASP A 281 4.52 15.13 -8.98
C ASP A 281 5.47 15.97 -9.86
N LEU A 282 6.78 15.90 -9.60
CA LEU A 282 7.76 16.63 -10.41
C LEU A 282 7.88 16.06 -11.83
N SER A 283 7.71 14.75 -12.00
CA SER A 283 7.75 14.10 -13.31
C SER A 283 6.57 14.52 -14.20
N ASP A 284 5.44 14.88 -13.60
CA ASP A 284 4.26 15.35 -14.32
C ASP A 284 4.41 16.79 -14.83
N GLN A 285 5.41 17.54 -14.33
CA GLN A 285 5.62 18.95 -14.75
C GLN A 285 6.28 19.08 -16.13
N VAL A 286 7.09 18.11 -16.53
CA VAL A 286 7.89 18.20 -17.76
C VAL A 286 8.13 16.83 -18.37
N ASP A 287 7.56 16.61 -19.55
CA ASP A 287 7.78 15.39 -20.32
C ASP A 287 9.26 15.20 -20.67
N GLY A 288 9.76 13.97 -20.45
CA GLY A 288 11.12 13.57 -20.81
C GLY A 288 12.24 14.16 -19.96
N ALA A 289 11.92 14.99 -18.95
CA ALA A 289 12.91 15.49 -18.01
C ALA A 289 13.14 14.53 -16.84
N HIS A 290 14.27 14.72 -16.16
CA HIS A 290 14.69 13.91 -15.04
C HIS A 290 14.42 14.66 -13.72
N ALA A 291 13.65 14.06 -12.83
CA ALA A 291 13.36 14.63 -11.51
C ALA A 291 14.11 13.86 -10.41
N CYS A 292 14.55 14.58 -9.41
CA CYS A 292 15.17 14.04 -8.22
C CYS A 292 14.71 14.79 -6.96
N ALA A 293 14.48 14.06 -5.87
CA ALA A 293 14.18 14.63 -4.56
C ALA A 293 15.08 14.01 -3.49
N VAL A 294 15.51 14.84 -2.55
CA VAL A 294 16.20 14.45 -1.32
C VAL A 294 15.33 14.80 -0.14
N VAL A 295 15.00 13.78 0.68
CA VAL A 295 14.05 13.90 1.79
C VAL A 295 14.74 13.62 3.11
N LYS A 296 14.37 14.39 4.12
CA LYS A 296 14.71 14.17 5.52
C LYS A 296 13.48 14.42 6.39
N HIS A 297 13.10 13.42 7.20
CA HIS A 297 11.92 13.49 8.07
C HIS A 297 10.64 13.90 7.32
N THR A 298 10.38 13.20 6.22
CA THR A 298 9.24 13.38 5.29
C THR A 298 9.17 14.75 4.58
N ASN A 299 10.12 15.65 4.77
CA ASN A 299 10.17 16.94 4.07
C ASN A 299 11.29 16.96 3.01
N PRO A 300 11.05 17.54 1.83
CA PRO A 300 12.11 17.76 0.86
C PRO A 300 13.11 18.81 1.38
N CYS A 301 14.36 18.41 1.53
CA CYS A 301 15.48 19.32 1.73
C CYS A 301 16.19 19.67 0.42
N GLY A 302 15.90 18.93 -0.64
CA GLY A 302 16.35 19.19 -1.99
C GLY A 302 15.38 18.58 -3.01
N ALA A 303 15.17 19.30 -4.11
CA ALA A 303 14.39 18.83 -5.25
C ALA A 303 14.88 19.55 -6.52
N ALA A 304 14.90 18.85 -7.64
CA ALA A 304 15.27 19.45 -8.93
C ALA A 304 14.70 18.66 -10.11
N ILE A 305 14.53 19.40 -11.23
CA ILE A 305 14.27 18.84 -12.55
C ILE A 305 15.41 19.32 -13.48
N ALA A 306 16.03 18.39 -14.22
CA ALA A 306 17.12 18.71 -15.16
C ALA A 306 17.01 17.87 -16.45
N SER A 307 17.89 18.19 -17.41
CA SER A 307 17.96 17.49 -18.69
C SER A 307 18.57 16.08 -18.62
N ASP A 308 19.28 15.76 -17.54
CA ASP A 308 19.82 14.44 -17.27
C ASP A 308 19.71 14.08 -15.78
N ALA A 309 19.72 12.77 -15.50
CA ALA A 309 19.48 12.24 -14.17
C ALA A 309 20.55 12.63 -13.14
N ARG A 310 21.82 12.70 -13.56
CA ARG A 310 22.92 13.11 -12.70
C ARG A 310 22.79 14.57 -12.30
N ALA A 311 22.55 15.47 -13.28
CA ALA A 311 22.36 16.88 -13.01
C ALA A 311 21.15 17.11 -12.08
N ALA A 312 20.03 16.39 -12.28
CA ALA A 312 18.88 16.46 -11.38
C ALA A 312 19.26 16.09 -9.93
N PHE A 313 20.03 15.03 -9.75
CA PHE A 313 20.50 14.63 -8.42
C PHE A 313 21.48 15.65 -7.83
N ASP A 314 22.49 16.10 -8.60
CA ASP A 314 23.49 17.06 -8.12
C ASP A 314 22.82 18.38 -7.68
N LEU A 315 21.85 18.88 -8.45
CA LEU A 315 21.05 20.06 -8.11
C LEU A 315 20.15 19.83 -6.89
N ALA A 316 19.47 18.68 -6.81
CA ALA A 316 18.63 18.36 -5.65
C ALA A 316 19.47 18.27 -4.37
N TYR A 317 20.59 17.51 -4.39
CA TYR A 317 21.48 17.38 -3.23
C TYR A 317 22.05 18.74 -2.78
N ALA A 318 22.38 19.60 -3.72
CA ALA A 318 22.88 20.94 -3.46
C ALA A 318 21.82 21.89 -2.85
N GLY A 319 20.53 21.54 -2.79
CA GLY A 319 19.46 22.34 -2.17
C GLY A 319 19.76 22.72 -0.73
N ASP A 320 19.98 21.71 0.11
CA ASP A 320 20.46 21.84 1.50
C ASP A 320 21.40 20.67 1.80
N PRO A 321 22.70 20.76 1.48
CA PRO A 321 23.65 19.68 1.66
C PRO A 321 23.79 19.21 3.12
N LEU A 322 23.56 20.10 4.08
CA LEU A 322 23.61 19.77 5.49
C LEU A 322 22.46 18.86 5.90
N ALA A 323 21.24 19.19 5.48
CA ALA A 323 20.06 18.36 5.74
C ALA A 323 20.07 17.07 4.90
N ALA A 324 20.65 17.09 3.71
CA ALA A 324 20.75 15.93 2.83
C ALA A 324 21.65 14.81 3.36
N TYR A 325 22.51 15.09 4.35
CA TYR A 325 23.37 14.09 4.97
C TYR A 325 22.55 13.03 5.71
N GLY A 326 22.65 11.75 5.31
CA GLY A 326 21.82 10.67 5.79
C GLY A 326 20.37 10.76 5.34
N GLY A 327 20.12 11.49 4.26
CA GLY A 327 18.80 11.60 3.63
C GLY A 327 18.45 10.43 2.73
N ILE A 328 17.24 10.46 2.24
CA ILE A 328 16.69 9.50 1.29
C ILE A 328 16.50 10.19 -0.05
N VAL A 329 16.94 9.52 -1.11
CA VAL A 329 16.86 10.02 -2.49
C VAL A 329 15.83 9.22 -3.27
N ALA A 330 14.98 9.91 -4.03
CA ALA A 330 14.18 9.32 -5.09
C ALA A 330 14.54 9.95 -6.45
N CYS A 331 14.58 9.13 -7.49
CA CYS A 331 14.84 9.54 -8.86
C CYS A 331 13.72 9.05 -9.79
N SER A 332 13.28 9.89 -10.73
CA SER A 332 12.30 9.49 -11.76
C SER A 332 12.91 8.58 -12.83
N SER A 333 14.22 8.55 -12.92
CA SER A 333 14.98 7.85 -13.96
C SER A 333 15.64 6.60 -13.42
N PRO A 334 15.92 5.62 -14.28
CA PRO A 334 16.80 4.51 -13.96
C PRO A 334 18.16 5.00 -13.48
N VAL A 335 18.74 4.29 -12.50
CA VAL A 335 20.12 4.55 -12.04
C VAL A 335 21.09 3.79 -12.93
N ASP A 336 21.77 4.54 -13.77
CA ASP A 336 22.87 4.08 -14.61
C ASP A 336 24.24 4.28 -13.89
N PRO A 337 25.37 3.83 -14.45
CA PRO A 337 26.68 4.03 -13.83
C PRO A 337 27.06 5.50 -13.61
N THR A 338 26.56 6.42 -14.45
CA THR A 338 26.88 7.85 -14.37
C THR A 338 26.20 8.49 -13.14
N LEU A 339 24.91 8.20 -12.94
CA LEU A 339 24.18 8.64 -11.77
C LEU A 339 24.69 7.91 -10.52
N ALA A 340 24.96 6.60 -10.61
CA ALA A 340 25.49 5.82 -9.49
C ALA A 340 26.82 6.36 -8.98
N ALA A 341 27.73 6.82 -9.86
CA ALA A 341 28.98 7.46 -9.46
C ALA A 341 28.76 8.75 -8.65
N ALA A 342 27.76 9.56 -9.01
CA ALA A 342 27.38 10.75 -8.24
C ALA A 342 26.76 10.41 -6.88
N LEU A 343 25.90 9.39 -6.83
CA LEU A 343 25.27 8.89 -5.60
C LEU A 343 26.31 8.25 -4.65
N ALA A 344 27.37 7.65 -5.20
CA ALA A 344 28.45 7.00 -4.44
C ALA A 344 29.56 7.96 -3.97
N ASP A 345 29.47 9.26 -4.23
CA ASP A 345 30.48 10.24 -3.81
C ASP A 345 30.74 10.14 -2.29
N GLU A 346 32.02 10.09 -1.91
CA GLU A 346 32.43 9.89 -0.51
C GLU A 346 31.96 10.99 0.45
N LYS A 347 31.71 12.17 -0.06
CA LYS A 347 31.19 13.30 0.71
C LYS A 347 29.68 13.24 0.95
N ARG A 348 29.00 12.30 0.29
CA ARG A 348 27.54 12.16 0.33
C ARG A 348 27.18 10.87 1.07
N PHE A 349 26.49 11.01 2.19
CA PHE A 349 25.96 9.88 2.93
C PHE A 349 24.45 9.79 2.69
N LEU A 350 24.00 8.67 2.10
CA LEU A 350 22.60 8.38 1.79
C LEU A 350 22.19 7.05 2.43
N GLU A 351 20.98 7.00 2.98
CA GLU A 351 20.46 5.78 3.62
C GLU A 351 19.65 4.91 2.66
N VAL A 352 18.84 5.52 1.80
CA VAL A 352 17.98 4.82 0.83
C VAL A 352 18.00 5.55 -0.50
N ILE A 353 18.03 4.80 -1.57
CA ILE A 353 17.89 5.30 -2.95
C ILE A 353 16.71 4.56 -3.58
N VAL A 354 15.71 5.31 -4.04
CA VAL A 354 14.50 4.82 -4.72
C VAL A 354 14.58 5.22 -6.18
N ALA A 355 14.38 4.28 -7.07
CA ALA A 355 14.36 4.54 -8.50
C ALA A 355 13.50 3.51 -9.24
N PRO A 356 13.11 3.76 -10.50
CA PRO A 356 12.39 2.77 -11.31
C PRO A 356 13.12 1.43 -11.41
N ARG A 357 14.44 1.48 -11.68
CA ARG A 357 15.35 0.33 -11.81
C ARG A 357 16.80 0.78 -11.66
N PHE A 358 17.70 -0.18 -11.52
CA PHE A 358 19.15 0.02 -11.44
C PHE A 358 19.81 -0.90 -12.45
N SER A 359 20.90 -0.45 -13.10
CA SER A 359 21.75 -1.36 -13.85
C SER A 359 22.61 -2.22 -12.90
N ASP A 360 23.06 -3.37 -13.34
CA ASP A 360 23.90 -4.27 -12.52
C ASP A 360 25.20 -3.57 -12.10
N GLU A 361 25.78 -2.76 -12.98
CA GLU A 361 26.97 -1.96 -12.69
C GLU A 361 26.70 -0.88 -11.64
N ALA A 362 25.52 -0.25 -11.69
CA ALA A 362 25.12 0.75 -10.69
C ALA A 362 24.94 0.09 -9.30
N VAL A 363 24.30 -1.07 -9.26
CA VAL A 363 24.17 -1.84 -8.00
C VAL A 363 25.54 -2.20 -7.45
N ALA A 364 26.45 -2.72 -8.28
CA ALA A 364 27.79 -3.11 -7.86
C ALA A 364 28.59 -1.91 -7.30
N LEU A 365 28.51 -0.74 -7.97
CA LEU A 365 29.20 0.46 -7.55
C LEU A 365 28.69 0.97 -6.20
N LEU A 366 27.37 1.08 -6.03
CA LEU A 366 26.73 1.55 -4.80
C LEU A 366 26.93 0.57 -3.64
N ALA A 367 26.88 -0.74 -3.90
CA ALA A 367 27.16 -1.79 -2.92
C ALA A 367 28.61 -1.76 -2.43
N ALA A 368 29.56 -1.55 -3.33
CA ALA A 368 30.98 -1.41 -2.99
C ALA A 368 31.22 -0.18 -2.09
N ARG A 369 30.49 0.92 -2.33
CA ARG A 369 30.58 2.15 -1.53
C ARG A 369 30.02 1.99 -0.12
N SER A 370 28.89 1.31 0.02
CA SER A 370 28.23 1.14 1.32
C SER A 370 27.41 -0.14 1.39
N ARG A 371 27.82 -1.05 2.27
CA ARG A 371 27.03 -2.27 2.54
C ARG A 371 25.66 -2.01 3.20
N ASN A 372 25.39 -0.78 3.66
CA ASN A 372 24.19 -0.44 4.39
C ASN A 372 23.17 0.35 3.57
N VAL A 373 23.58 0.97 2.45
CA VAL A 373 22.65 1.73 1.58
C VAL A 373 21.60 0.78 1.02
N ARG A 374 20.34 1.19 1.08
CA ARG A 374 19.22 0.39 0.54
C ARG A 374 18.89 0.89 -0.85
N LEU A 375 18.86 -0.04 -1.80
CA LEU A 375 18.51 0.24 -3.19
C LEU A 375 17.13 -0.36 -3.47
N LEU A 376 16.16 0.50 -3.76
CA LEU A 376 14.76 0.13 -3.96
C LEU A 376 14.36 0.35 -5.42
N ALA A 377 14.09 -0.74 -6.13
CA ALA A 377 13.51 -0.71 -7.48
C ALA A 377 11.99 -0.75 -7.39
N CYS A 378 11.31 0.37 -7.70
CA CYS A 378 9.87 0.53 -7.52
C CYS A 378 9.05 0.42 -8.83
N GLY A 379 9.69 0.20 -9.99
CA GLY A 379 9.04 0.23 -11.30
C GLY A 379 8.83 1.65 -11.83
N ASP A 380 7.94 1.82 -12.79
CA ASP A 380 7.61 3.14 -13.35
C ASP A 380 7.04 4.04 -12.25
N VAL A 381 7.63 5.23 -12.08
CA VAL A 381 7.27 6.15 -11.00
C VAL A 381 6.07 7.05 -11.31
N ARG A 382 5.54 7.01 -12.53
CA ARG A 382 4.41 7.88 -12.92
C ARG A 382 3.15 7.56 -12.14
N HIS A 383 2.33 8.58 -11.88
CA HIS A 383 1.03 8.38 -11.26
C HIS A 383 0.14 7.42 -12.06
N THR A 384 -0.58 6.56 -11.37
CA THR A 384 -1.70 5.81 -11.96
C THR A 384 -2.95 6.68 -11.93
N SER A 385 -3.89 6.45 -12.85
CA SER A 385 -5.10 7.27 -13.04
C SER A 385 -6.12 7.24 -11.90
N ASP A 386 -5.92 6.39 -10.89
CA ASP A 386 -6.85 6.23 -9.78
C ASP A 386 -6.67 7.35 -8.74
N ARG A 387 -7.77 7.75 -8.11
CA ARG A 387 -7.77 8.67 -6.95
C ARG A 387 -7.53 7.88 -5.67
N PRO A 388 -6.28 7.70 -5.25
CA PRO A 388 -5.98 6.89 -4.09
C PRO A 388 -6.46 7.59 -2.82
N MET A 389 -6.97 6.77 -1.87
CA MET A 389 -7.39 7.26 -0.57
C MET A 389 -6.21 7.39 0.38
N SER A 390 -6.26 8.40 1.22
CA SER A 390 -5.38 8.59 2.37
C SER A 390 -6.15 8.34 3.66
N TYR A 391 -5.56 7.56 4.57
CA TYR A 391 -6.15 7.20 5.85
C TYR A 391 -5.25 7.66 6.98
N ARG A 392 -5.83 8.29 7.99
CA ARG A 392 -5.10 8.74 9.17
C ARG A 392 -5.83 8.32 10.44
N SER A 393 -5.16 7.54 11.28
CA SER A 393 -5.71 7.16 12.59
C SER A 393 -5.80 8.38 13.50
N VAL A 394 -6.91 8.49 14.21
CA VAL A 394 -7.12 9.44 15.30
C VAL A 394 -7.72 8.70 16.49
N PRO A 395 -7.59 9.19 17.73
CA PRO A 395 -8.22 8.55 18.87
C PRO A 395 -9.73 8.31 18.63
N GLY A 396 -10.14 7.05 18.71
CA GLY A 396 -11.54 6.66 18.50
C GLY A 396 -11.98 6.47 17.06
N GLY A 397 -11.10 6.68 16.06
CA GLY A 397 -11.50 6.53 14.67
C GLY A 397 -10.41 6.73 13.63
N MET A 398 -10.85 7.04 12.42
CA MET A 398 -9.98 7.23 11.27
C MET A 398 -10.54 8.36 10.40
N LEU A 399 -9.68 9.23 9.93
CA LEU A 399 -9.98 10.18 8.86
C LEU A 399 -9.65 9.52 7.51
N ALA A 400 -10.55 9.64 6.57
CA ALA A 400 -10.38 9.19 5.19
C ALA A 400 -10.59 10.37 4.25
N GLN A 401 -9.70 10.54 3.29
CA GLN A 401 -9.79 11.56 2.25
C GLN A 401 -9.13 11.06 0.97
N GLU A 402 -9.45 11.66 -0.17
CA GLU A 402 -8.64 11.50 -1.37
C GLU A 402 -7.23 12.08 -1.14
N ARG A 403 -6.20 11.45 -1.70
CA ARG A 403 -4.86 12.07 -1.73
C ARG A 403 -4.89 13.31 -2.60
N ASP A 404 -4.11 14.31 -2.23
CA ASP A 404 -3.90 15.50 -3.05
C ASP A 404 -3.04 15.16 -4.27
N THR A 405 -3.69 14.78 -5.36
CA THR A 405 -3.07 14.46 -6.66
C THR A 405 -3.14 15.64 -7.63
N LEU A 406 -3.63 16.80 -7.18
CA LEU A 406 -3.76 17.97 -8.04
C LEU A 406 -2.37 18.51 -8.42
N SER A 407 -2.08 18.53 -9.71
CA SER A 407 -0.91 19.18 -10.29
C SER A 407 -1.30 20.54 -10.85
N VAL A 408 -0.61 21.59 -10.43
CA VAL A 408 -0.77 22.96 -10.95
C VAL A 408 0.32 23.21 -11.98
N HIS A 409 -0.06 23.45 -13.22
CA HIS A 409 0.86 23.73 -14.32
C HIS A 409 1.10 25.23 -14.53
N ALA A 410 2.17 25.57 -15.23
CA ALA A 410 2.54 26.96 -15.52
C ALA A 410 1.41 27.75 -16.26
N SER A 411 0.59 27.06 -17.06
CA SER A 411 -0.57 27.63 -17.76
C SER A 411 -1.73 28.03 -16.85
N ASP A 412 -1.84 27.39 -15.68
CA ASP A 412 -2.98 27.55 -14.76
C ASP A 412 -2.79 28.79 -13.86
N LEU A 413 -1.57 29.34 -13.83
CA LEU A 413 -1.20 30.45 -12.96
C LEU A 413 -1.72 31.78 -13.51
N THR A 414 -2.43 32.54 -12.69
CA THR A 414 -2.97 33.85 -13.04
C THR A 414 -2.13 34.98 -12.43
N VAL A 415 -1.79 35.99 -13.22
CA VAL A 415 -1.08 37.18 -12.72
C VAL A 415 -2.07 38.08 -11.96
N ALA A 416 -1.80 38.31 -10.67
CA ALA A 416 -2.61 39.16 -9.82
C ALA A 416 -2.02 40.56 -9.63
N ALA A 417 -0.68 40.68 -9.67
CA ALA A 417 0.02 41.96 -9.53
C ALA A 417 1.46 41.89 -10.10
N GLY A 418 2.06 43.04 -10.35
CA GLY A 418 3.43 43.19 -10.82
C GLY A 418 3.60 42.85 -12.32
N PRO A 419 4.89 42.79 -12.76
CA PRO A 419 5.20 42.58 -14.18
C PRO A 419 4.78 41.21 -14.68
N GLN A 420 4.57 41.09 -16.00
CA GLN A 420 4.28 39.81 -16.64
C GLN A 420 5.47 38.86 -16.49
N PRO A 421 5.23 37.60 -16.01
CA PRO A 421 6.30 36.64 -15.82
C PRO A 421 6.79 36.06 -17.15
N SER A 422 8.07 35.75 -17.24
CA SER A 422 8.63 34.97 -18.33
C SER A 422 8.13 33.51 -18.26
N ALA A 423 8.27 32.77 -19.36
CA ALA A 423 7.95 31.35 -19.39
C ALA A 423 8.76 30.53 -18.35
N THR A 424 10.05 30.89 -18.17
CA THR A 424 10.90 30.28 -17.16
C THR A 424 10.38 30.55 -15.74
N MET A 425 10.01 31.79 -15.43
CA MET A 425 9.47 32.15 -14.11
C MET A 425 8.16 31.41 -13.81
N ARG A 426 7.27 31.23 -14.81
CA ARG A 426 6.05 30.42 -14.64
C ARG A 426 6.37 28.95 -14.40
N ALA A 427 7.36 28.41 -15.10
CA ALA A 427 7.79 27.02 -14.90
C ALA A 427 8.42 26.81 -13.50
N ASP A 428 9.20 27.79 -13.03
CA ASP A 428 9.75 27.76 -11.66
C ASP A 428 8.66 27.92 -10.59
N ALA A 429 7.60 28.69 -10.87
CA ALA A 429 6.45 28.81 -9.98
C ALA A 429 5.66 27.51 -9.88
N ALA A 430 5.41 26.83 -10.99
CA ALA A 430 4.76 25.51 -10.99
C ALA A 430 5.62 24.46 -10.26
N PHE A 431 6.93 24.43 -10.51
CA PHE A 431 7.87 23.58 -9.79
C PHE A 431 7.84 23.86 -8.27
N ALA A 432 7.89 25.12 -7.86
CA ALA A 432 7.87 25.51 -6.46
C ALA A 432 6.54 25.10 -5.78
N LEU A 433 5.40 25.20 -6.49
CA LEU A 433 4.11 24.73 -6.00
C LEU A 433 4.10 23.20 -5.82
N ALA A 434 4.64 22.46 -6.78
CA ALA A 434 4.76 20.99 -6.65
C ALA A 434 5.64 20.61 -5.44
N VAL A 435 6.71 21.36 -5.16
CA VAL A 435 7.55 21.10 -3.98
C VAL A 435 6.87 21.51 -2.67
N VAL A 436 6.24 22.70 -2.61
CA VAL A 436 5.61 23.19 -1.36
C VAL A 436 4.44 22.33 -0.91
N LYS A 437 3.73 21.69 -1.82
CA LYS A 437 2.69 20.69 -1.56
C LYS A 437 3.18 19.55 -0.66
N HIS A 438 4.47 19.19 -0.75
CA HIS A 438 5.07 18.11 0.03
C HIS A 438 5.73 18.56 1.34
N LEU A 439 5.74 19.84 1.62
CA LEU A 439 6.24 20.39 2.90
C LEU A 439 5.12 20.38 3.96
N LYS A 440 5.49 20.09 5.20
CA LYS A 440 4.54 20.21 6.33
C LYS A 440 4.09 21.64 6.53
N SER A 441 2.78 21.86 6.66
CA SER A 441 2.16 23.19 6.85
C SER A 441 2.48 23.79 8.23
N ASN A 442 2.58 25.13 8.37
CA ASN A 442 2.62 26.11 7.29
C ASN A 442 3.94 25.99 6.55
N ALA A 443 3.90 26.12 5.22
CA ALA A 443 5.06 25.92 4.39
C ALA A 443 5.26 27.04 3.36
N VAL A 444 6.54 27.42 3.17
CA VAL A 444 7.00 28.29 2.10
C VAL A 444 8.30 27.72 1.55
N CYS A 445 8.47 27.70 0.25
CA CYS A 445 9.75 27.37 -0.38
C CYS A 445 10.19 28.43 -1.38
N ILE A 446 11.49 28.49 -1.64
CA ILE A 446 12.12 29.36 -2.64
C ILE A 446 12.82 28.46 -3.65
N ALA A 447 12.59 28.71 -4.93
CA ALA A 447 13.15 27.94 -6.03
C ALA A 447 13.58 28.87 -7.18
N ALA A 448 14.53 28.42 -7.99
CA ALA A 448 14.83 29.00 -9.29
C ALA A 448 15.47 27.94 -10.20
N ASN A 449 15.29 28.08 -11.50
CA ASN A 449 15.82 27.13 -12.50
C ASN A 449 15.39 25.68 -12.21
N ARG A 450 14.16 25.48 -11.75
CA ARG A 450 13.61 24.18 -11.31
C ARG A 450 14.46 23.47 -10.27
N GLN A 451 15.03 24.22 -9.34
CA GLN A 451 15.80 23.74 -8.21
C GLN A 451 15.27 24.37 -6.93
N LEU A 452 15.02 23.57 -5.89
CA LEU A 452 14.72 24.03 -4.55
C LEU A 452 15.97 24.68 -3.94
N TRP A 453 15.85 25.94 -3.51
CA TRP A 453 16.92 26.70 -2.87
C TRP A 453 16.79 26.78 -1.36
N GLY A 454 15.56 26.81 -0.85
CA GLY A 454 15.30 26.83 0.57
C GLY A 454 13.84 26.52 0.88
N ALA A 455 13.60 25.87 2.02
CA ALA A 455 12.28 25.50 2.48
C ALA A 455 12.10 25.78 3.96
N GLY A 456 10.97 26.40 4.32
CA GLY A 456 10.49 26.57 5.69
C GLY A 456 9.21 25.78 5.85
N ALA A 457 9.26 24.71 6.66
CA ALA A 457 8.19 23.74 6.83
C ALA A 457 7.74 23.62 8.28
N GLY A 458 6.47 23.24 8.51
CA GLY A 458 5.95 22.83 9.81
C GLY A 458 5.86 23.96 10.85
N GLN A 459 5.72 25.21 10.41
CA GLN A 459 5.69 26.34 11.32
C GLN A 459 4.26 26.70 11.73
N MET A 460 4.10 27.12 12.99
CA MET A 460 2.80 27.55 13.51
C MET A 460 2.34 28.88 12.90
N ASP A 461 3.27 29.72 12.46
CA ASP A 461 2.97 30.94 11.71
C ASP A 461 3.70 30.99 10.36
N ARG A 462 3.10 31.65 9.38
CA ARG A 462 3.61 31.69 8.00
C ARG A 462 4.83 32.58 7.83
N VAL A 463 4.98 33.60 8.69
CA VAL A 463 6.15 34.50 8.68
C VAL A 463 7.41 33.72 9.07
N ALA A 464 7.30 32.83 10.06
CA ALA A 464 8.41 31.94 10.43
C ALA A 464 8.79 31.02 9.26
N SER A 465 7.81 30.48 8.52
CA SER A 465 8.09 29.69 7.30
C SER A 465 8.84 30.51 6.24
N CYS A 466 8.42 31.76 6.01
CA CYS A 466 9.12 32.66 5.09
C CYS A 466 10.57 32.91 5.56
N ARG A 467 10.77 33.19 6.85
CA ARG A 467 12.09 33.47 7.41
C ARG A 467 13.06 32.29 7.24
N ILE A 468 12.59 31.06 7.56
CA ILE A 468 13.39 29.84 7.41
C ILE A 468 13.72 29.59 5.95
N ALA A 469 12.74 29.74 5.03
CA ALA A 469 12.98 29.59 3.60
C ALA A 469 14.05 30.56 3.08
N VAL A 470 13.99 31.83 3.49
CA VAL A 470 14.99 32.85 3.15
C VAL A 470 16.35 32.51 3.74
N GLU A 471 16.43 32.13 5.02
CA GLU A 471 17.68 31.73 5.67
C GLU A 471 18.36 30.57 4.93
N LYS A 472 17.59 29.54 4.56
CA LYS A 472 18.09 28.37 3.80
C LYS A 472 18.54 28.75 2.38
N ALA A 473 17.88 29.70 1.74
CA ALA A 473 18.19 30.16 0.38
C ALA A 473 19.25 31.29 0.34
N CYS A 474 19.68 31.85 1.47
CA CYS A 474 20.41 33.13 1.54
C CYS A 474 21.68 33.17 0.67
N ALA A 475 22.51 32.13 0.69
CA ALA A 475 23.72 32.06 -0.12
C ALA A 475 23.42 32.20 -1.62
N ARG A 476 22.37 31.53 -2.10
CA ARG A 476 21.95 31.55 -3.52
C ARG A 476 21.24 32.87 -3.88
N LEU A 477 20.45 33.41 -2.96
CA LEU A 477 19.80 34.69 -3.16
C LEU A 477 20.84 35.81 -3.31
N SER A 478 21.95 35.75 -2.56
CA SER A 478 23.07 36.73 -2.67
C SER A 478 23.90 36.57 -3.96
N GLU A 479 23.97 35.34 -4.50
CA GLU A 479 24.78 35.01 -5.67
C GLU A 479 23.93 34.80 -6.94
N CYS A 480 22.65 35.22 -6.96
CA CYS A 480 21.63 34.78 -7.92
C CYS A 480 21.95 35.03 -9.41
N GLY A 481 23.00 35.76 -9.77
CA GLY A 481 23.64 35.78 -11.09
C GLY A 481 22.69 35.96 -12.30
N GLY A 482 21.56 36.67 -12.12
CA GLY A 482 20.53 36.84 -13.13
C GLY A 482 19.36 35.81 -13.06
N SER A 483 19.41 34.87 -12.13
CA SER A 483 18.24 33.99 -11.83
C SER A 483 17.10 34.83 -11.23
N MET A 484 15.87 34.37 -11.46
CA MET A 484 14.65 35.03 -11.00
C MET A 484 13.97 34.18 -9.93
N PRO A 485 14.41 34.23 -8.65
CA PRO A 485 13.89 33.32 -7.62
C PRO A 485 12.40 33.55 -7.38
N VAL A 486 11.70 32.41 -7.25
CA VAL A 486 10.26 32.32 -7.01
C VAL A 486 10.03 31.77 -5.62
N ALA A 487 9.13 32.35 -4.84
CA ALA A 487 8.63 31.79 -3.60
C ALA A 487 7.22 31.22 -3.80
N ALA A 488 6.98 30.00 -3.33
CA ALA A 488 5.66 29.39 -3.28
C ALA A 488 5.20 29.16 -1.84
N SER A 489 3.92 29.42 -1.59
CA SER A 489 3.27 29.19 -0.30
C SER A 489 2.16 28.14 -0.44
N ASP A 490 2.07 27.21 0.53
CA ASP A 490 1.04 26.16 0.58
C ASP A 490 -0.38 26.71 0.78
N ALA A 491 -0.53 27.95 1.26
CA ALA A 491 -1.81 28.64 1.43
C ALA A 491 -1.65 30.15 1.23
N PHE A 492 -2.75 30.89 1.35
CA PHE A 492 -2.75 32.35 1.24
C PHE A 492 -1.95 33.03 2.36
N PHE A 493 -1.54 34.27 2.12
CA PHE A 493 -0.93 35.14 3.15
C PHE A 493 -2.05 35.93 3.86
N PRO A 494 -2.18 35.82 5.20
CA PRO A 494 -3.19 36.60 5.93
C PRO A 494 -2.87 38.08 6.02
N PHE A 495 -1.58 38.44 5.90
CA PHE A 495 -1.04 39.79 5.94
C PHE A 495 0.17 39.90 4.97
N ALA A 496 0.58 41.14 4.65
CA ALA A 496 1.67 41.37 3.73
C ALA A 496 3.08 41.22 4.36
N ASP A 497 3.18 40.92 5.65
CA ASP A 497 4.48 40.79 6.38
C ASP A 497 5.31 39.60 5.83
N GLY A 498 4.70 38.46 5.58
CA GLY A 498 5.38 37.32 4.94
C GLY A 498 5.85 37.64 3.52
N PRO A 499 4.98 38.11 2.60
CA PRO A 499 5.38 38.61 1.28
C PRO A 499 6.45 39.67 1.31
N GLN A 500 6.35 40.64 2.22
CA GLN A 500 7.37 41.71 2.33
C GLN A 500 8.76 41.16 2.67
N LEU A 501 8.83 40.19 3.61
CA LEU A 501 10.08 39.51 3.96
C LEU A 501 10.70 38.78 2.75
N LEU A 502 9.88 38.12 1.92
CA LEU A 502 10.35 37.49 0.68
C LEU A 502 10.85 38.49 -0.36
N ILE A 503 10.13 39.62 -0.51
CA ILE A 503 10.49 40.72 -1.40
C ILE A 503 11.85 41.33 -0.96
N ASP A 504 12.00 41.63 0.33
CA ASP A 504 13.22 42.24 0.90
C ASP A 504 14.44 41.31 0.75
N ALA A 505 14.19 39.98 0.73
CA ALA A 505 15.23 38.97 0.48
C ALA A 505 15.62 38.84 -1.01
N GLY A 506 14.94 39.54 -1.91
CA GLY A 506 15.27 39.55 -3.34
C GLY A 506 14.46 38.56 -4.22
N VAL A 507 13.38 37.92 -3.69
CA VAL A 507 12.46 37.12 -4.48
C VAL A 507 11.83 37.99 -5.58
N LYS A 508 11.67 37.41 -6.78
CA LYS A 508 11.17 38.12 -7.97
C LYS A 508 9.73 37.70 -8.35
N CYS A 509 9.25 36.58 -7.81
CA CYS A 509 7.89 36.13 -7.99
C CYS A 509 7.40 35.45 -6.71
N ILE A 510 6.16 35.73 -6.34
CA ILE A 510 5.46 35.03 -5.23
C ILE A 510 4.25 34.34 -5.83
N VAL A 511 4.09 33.05 -5.56
CA VAL A 511 2.90 32.28 -5.95
C VAL A 511 2.20 31.70 -4.71
N HIS A 512 0.88 31.88 -4.65
CA HIS A 512 0.03 31.36 -3.57
C HIS A 512 -1.41 31.12 -4.08
N PRO A 513 -2.25 30.40 -3.35
CA PRO A 513 -3.61 30.08 -3.82
C PRO A 513 -4.55 31.28 -3.92
N GLY A 514 -4.29 32.36 -3.21
CA GLY A 514 -5.26 33.45 -3.03
C GLY A 514 -6.39 33.08 -2.09
N GLY A 515 -7.41 33.94 -1.97
CA GLY A 515 -8.60 33.72 -1.14
C GLY A 515 -8.56 34.35 0.25
N SER A 516 -7.54 35.14 0.58
CA SER A 516 -7.53 35.97 1.79
C SER A 516 -8.37 37.24 1.58
N LYS A 517 -9.06 37.70 2.63
CA LYS A 517 -9.70 39.01 2.63
C LYS A 517 -8.70 40.16 2.43
N ARG A 518 -7.43 39.91 2.65
CA ARG A 518 -6.32 40.88 2.56
C ARG A 518 -5.33 40.59 1.44
N ASP A 519 -5.74 39.80 0.43
CA ASP A 519 -4.89 39.58 -0.76
C ASP A 519 -4.46 40.89 -1.42
N GLY A 520 -5.31 41.92 -1.39
CA GLY A 520 -5.00 43.25 -1.88
C GLY A 520 -3.75 43.86 -1.25
N ASP A 521 -3.46 43.60 0.02
CA ASP A 521 -2.25 44.09 0.70
C ASP A 521 -0.99 43.42 0.13
N THR A 522 -1.07 42.10 -0.14
CA THR A 522 -0.01 41.31 -0.80
C THR A 522 0.22 41.83 -2.23
N PHE A 523 -0.86 42.02 -2.99
CA PHE A 523 -0.76 42.53 -4.36
C PHE A 523 -0.14 43.94 -4.42
N ALA A 524 -0.54 44.84 -3.52
CA ALA A 524 0.01 46.18 -3.44
C ALA A 524 1.51 46.16 -3.06
N ALA A 525 1.93 45.28 -2.16
CA ALA A 525 3.34 45.13 -1.81
C ALA A 525 4.16 44.61 -3.01
N CYS A 526 3.66 43.62 -3.75
CA CYS A 526 4.30 43.10 -4.94
C CYS A 526 4.38 44.14 -6.07
N GLU A 527 3.28 44.87 -6.34
CA GLU A 527 3.23 45.94 -7.35
C GLU A 527 4.24 47.02 -7.06
N LYS A 528 4.28 47.51 -5.80
CA LYS A 528 5.21 48.53 -5.36
C LYS A 528 6.67 48.13 -5.52
N ALA A 529 6.96 46.84 -5.31
CA ALA A 529 8.32 46.31 -5.40
C ALA A 529 8.73 45.85 -6.80
N GLY A 530 7.81 45.86 -7.78
CA GLY A 530 8.03 45.29 -9.10
C GLY A 530 8.23 43.79 -9.09
N VAL A 531 7.59 43.08 -8.13
CA VAL A 531 7.62 41.63 -7.96
C VAL A 531 6.33 41.04 -8.54
N THR A 532 6.43 39.98 -9.33
CA THR A 532 5.27 39.26 -9.87
C THR A 532 4.52 38.52 -8.78
N CYS A 533 3.21 38.70 -8.70
CA CYS A 533 2.35 37.88 -7.85
C CYS A 533 1.46 36.97 -8.71
N LEU A 534 1.56 35.66 -8.49
CA LEU A 534 0.79 34.64 -9.19
C LEU A 534 -0.21 33.96 -8.24
N ILE A 535 -1.40 33.68 -8.75
CA ILE A 535 -2.45 32.92 -8.03
C ILE A 535 -2.60 31.55 -8.67
N SER A 536 -2.54 30.50 -7.83
CA SER A 536 -2.74 29.09 -8.22
C SER A 536 -4.19 28.64 -8.09
N GLY A 537 -5.01 29.30 -7.27
CA GLY A 537 -6.40 28.92 -7.00
C GLY A 537 -6.56 27.70 -6.09
N SER A 538 -5.50 26.96 -5.80
CA SER A 538 -5.55 25.72 -5.01
C SER A 538 -4.57 25.75 -3.84
N ARG A 539 -5.10 25.36 -2.66
CA ARG A 539 -4.33 25.24 -1.42
C ARG A 539 -3.86 23.78 -1.24
N HIS A 540 -2.63 23.60 -0.75
CA HIS A 540 -2.00 22.31 -0.54
C HIS A 540 -1.53 22.11 0.91
N PHE A 541 -2.44 21.96 1.87
CA PHE A 541 -2.05 21.68 3.24
C PHE A 541 -1.64 20.21 3.43
N ARG A 542 -0.53 20.00 4.15
CA ARG A 542 -0.02 18.70 4.56
C ARG A 542 0.34 18.71 6.06
N HIS A 543 -0.38 17.93 6.86
CA HIS A 543 -0.17 17.81 8.31
C HIS A 543 0.56 16.54 8.71
#